data_d060109df704b0c0249180c695e214fe
#
_entry.id   d060109df704b0c0249180c695e214fe
#
_cell.length_a   1.000
_cell.length_b   1.000
_cell.length_c   1.000
_cell.angle_alpha   90.00
_cell.angle_beta   90.00
_cell.angle_gamma   90.00
#
_symmetry.space_group_name_H-M   'P 1'
#
loop_
_entity.id
_entity.type
_entity.pdbx_description
1 polymer ?
#
loop_
_entity_poly.entity_id
_entity_poly.type
_entity_poly.pdbx_seq_one_letter_code
_entity_poly.pdbx_strand_id
1 'polypeptide(L)'
;MKKIMMVFDTPEEAMRICPVIQKLKQMKYKPVVLIPKQVETAGIMEQVLALFEVEPTHILSVDLEPQTLNQLTAYALNELARIVKHEKIDTTFVCGSTKIAFIAALASYYNGVPVTQAQTGEGEESAAFLGKSTEALMAPLVANHVVLGLETALEKAADQYVHNMPIDNYDTHKIILFDYQGKSNQRQILEKSFQAIKQITDIYKEVIFIIPIKLTTLVMELANKILKGQKQVYFVKPLNVLEYQSFMTRAWLVMTDHYNSLEMAQILQLPVLIMEGPRNKNSHDNYGVGTVIRFSKVQITEWIERLLMDSGFYEEIARRPSPNKKIQTIEEMIESFVQK
;
A
#
# COMPACT_ATOMS: atom_id res chain seq x y z
N MET A 1 -29.95 14.26 -3.49
CA MET A 1 -28.92 13.21 -3.28
C MET A 1 -27.59 13.91 -3.22
N LYS A 2 -26.87 13.86 -2.09
CA LYS A 2 -25.58 14.55 -1.94
C LYS A 2 -24.56 13.99 -2.91
N LYS A 3 -23.82 14.89 -3.57
CA LYS A 3 -22.75 14.57 -4.50
C LYS A 3 -21.40 14.67 -3.81
N ILE A 4 -20.63 13.59 -3.84
CA ILE A 4 -19.33 13.48 -3.18
C ILE A 4 -18.25 13.30 -4.23
N MET A 5 -17.36 14.27 -4.37
CA MET A 5 -16.21 14.14 -5.27
C MET A 5 -15.16 13.25 -4.60
N MET A 6 -14.79 12.16 -5.29
CA MET A 6 -13.80 11.17 -4.84
C MET A 6 -12.55 11.33 -5.69
N VAL A 7 -11.43 11.73 -5.09
CA VAL A 7 -10.19 12.02 -5.80
C VAL A 7 -9.07 11.10 -5.33
N PHE A 8 -8.47 10.39 -6.26
CA PHE A 8 -7.31 9.53 -6.03
C PHE A 8 -6.49 9.44 -7.33
N ASP A 9 -5.20 9.19 -7.24
CA ASP A 9 -4.33 9.22 -8.42
C ASP A 9 -3.38 8.03 -8.56
N THR A 10 -3.32 7.12 -7.58
CA THR A 10 -2.53 5.89 -7.69
C THR A 10 -3.40 4.63 -7.64
N PRO A 11 -2.95 3.52 -8.24
CA PRO A 11 -3.65 2.24 -8.13
C PRO A 11 -3.79 1.76 -6.68
N GLU A 12 -2.83 2.05 -5.80
CA GLU A 12 -2.87 1.74 -4.37
C GLU A 12 -3.99 2.50 -3.66
N GLU A 13 -4.16 3.78 -3.99
CA GLU A 13 -5.27 4.59 -3.49
C GLU A 13 -6.60 4.08 -4.04
N ALA A 14 -6.66 3.73 -5.34
CA ALA A 14 -7.85 3.16 -5.96
C ALA A 14 -8.32 1.88 -5.25
N MET A 15 -7.40 0.98 -4.90
CA MET A 15 -7.72 -0.24 -4.14
C MET A 15 -8.41 0.05 -2.80
N ARG A 16 -8.05 1.15 -2.14
CA ARG A 16 -8.63 1.55 -0.85
C ARG A 16 -9.96 2.27 -0.99
N ILE A 17 -10.11 3.05 -2.05
CA ILE A 17 -11.25 3.97 -2.24
C ILE A 17 -12.40 3.34 -3.01
N CYS A 18 -12.15 2.43 -3.93
CA CYS A 18 -13.21 1.81 -4.73
C CYS A 18 -14.28 1.09 -3.88
N PRO A 19 -13.95 0.34 -2.81
CA PRO A 19 -14.95 -0.21 -1.90
C PRO A 19 -15.81 0.87 -1.24
N VAL A 20 -15.22 2.02 -0.88
CA VAL A 20 -15.95 3.16 -0.32
C VAL A 20 -16.91 3.75 -1.35
N ILE A 21 -16.48 3.87 -2.62
CA ILE A 21 -17.32 4.35 -3.73
C ILE A 21 -18.50 3.40 -3.95
N GLN A 22 -18.30 2.09 -3.92
CA GLN A 22 -19.37 1.11 -4.01
C GLN A 22 -20.38 1.29 -2.87
N LYS A 23 -19.88 1.47 -1.64
CA LYS A 23 -20.74 1.65 -0.46
C LYS A 23 -21.53 2.96 -0.52
N LEU A 24 -20.91 4.05 -0.98
CA LEU A 24 -21.61 5.33 -1.21
C LEU A 24 -22.81 5.17 -2.14
N LYS A 25 -22.65 4.41 -3.26
CA LYS A 25 -23.75 4.11 -4.19
C LYS A 25 -24.87 3.35 -3.49
N GLN A 26 -24.55 2.36 -2.64
CA GLN A 26 -25.54 1.60 -1.87
C GLN A 26 -26.29 2.48 -0.85
N MET A 27 -25.61 3.42 -0.21
CA MET A 27 -26.20 4.38 0.75
C MET A 27 -26.94 5.54 0.08
N LYS A 28 -27.15 5.49 -1.24
CA LYS A 28 -27.86 6.49 -2.04
C LYS A 28 -27.17 7.87 -2.09
N TYR A 29 -25.83 7.90 -1.97
CA TYR A 29 -25.03 9.06 -2.35
C TYR A 29 -24.65 9.00 -3.82
N LYS A 30 -24.24 10.13 -4.40
CA LYS A 30 -23.75 10.18 -5.78
C LYS A 30 -22.24 10.45 -5.78
N PRO A 31 -21.39 9.43 -5.89
CA PRO A 31 -19.97 9.65 -6.05
C PRO A 31 -19.70 10.26 -7.44
N VAL A 32 -18.84 11.28 -7.47
CA VAL A 32 -18.26 11.89 -8.67
C VAL A 32 -16.78 11.51 -8.64
N VAL A 33 -16.40 10.51 -9.41
CA VAL A 33 -15.06 9.93 -9.38
C VAL A 33 -14.16 10.70 -10.32
N LEU A 34 -13.05 11.24 -9.79
CA LEU A 34 -12.04 11.99 -10.51
C LEU A 34 -10.67 11.34 -10.35
N ILE A 35 -10.06 11.03 -11.47
CA ILE A 35 -8.69 10.51 -11.55
C ILE A 35 -7.85 11.34 -12.55
N PRO A 36 -6.55 11.54 -12.31
CA PRO A 36 -5.67 12.04 -13.34
C PRO A 36 -5.35 10.94 -14.37
N LYS A 37 -5.18 11.34 -15.62
CA LYS A 37 -4.64 10.45 -16.65
C LYS A 37 -3.12 10.36 -16.48
N GLN A 38 -2.62 9.20 -16.10
CA GLN A 38 -1.20 8.90 -15.99
C GLN A 38 -0.86 7.78 -16.97
N VAL A 39 0.10 8.02 -17.86
CA VAL A 39 0.48 7.04 -18.90
C VAL A 39 1.13 5.80 -18.30
N GLU A 40 1.98 5.98 -17.29
CA GLU A 40 2.77 4.88 -16.70
C GLU A 40 1.94 3.89 -15.90
N THR A 41 0.86 4.33 -15.26
CA THR A 41 0.03 3.49 -14.40
C THR A 41 -1.36 3.20 -14.97
N ALA A 42 -1.67 3.71 -16.18
CA ALA A 42 -3.01 3.64 -16.77
C ALA A 42 -3.57 2.22 -16.81
N GLY A 43 -2.81 1.25 -17.29
CA GLY A 43 -3.28 -0.13 -17.40
C GLY A 43 -3.58 -0.80 -16.06
N ILE A 44 -2.83 -0.49 -15.00
CA ILE A 44 -3.08 -1.02 -13.65
C ILE A 44 -4.28 -0.30 -13.02
N MET A 45 -4.38 1.01 -13.19
CA MET A 45 -5.53 1.78 -12.72
C MET A 45 -6.83 1.26 -13.35
N GLU A 46 -6.83 1.00 -14.66
CA GLU A 46 -7.98 0.42 -15.36
C GLU A 46 -8.36 -0.96 -14.82
N GLN A 47 -7.40 -1.83 -14.53
CA GLN A 47 -7.64 -3.14 -13.93
C GLN A 47 -8.25 -3.02 -12.53
N VAL A 48 -7.74 -2.12 -11.69
CA VAL A 48 -8.30 -1.87 -10.36
C VAL A 48 -9.73 -1.34 -10.45
N LEU A 49 -9.98 -0.35 -11.30
CA LEU A 49 -11.31 0.21 -11.49
C LEU A 49 -12.31 -0.86 -12.00
N ALA A 50 -11.89 -1.70 -12.94
CA ALA A 50 -12.70 -2.80 -13.46
C ALA A 50 -13.01 -3.85 -12.37
N LEU A 51 -12.04 -4.20 -11.52
CA LEU A 51 -12.22 -5.12 -10.40
C LEU A 51 -13.35 -4.69 -9.45
N PHE A 52 -13.51 -3.38 -9.26
CA PHE A 52 -14.54 -2.80 -8.39
C PHE A 52 -15.75 -2.25 -9.15
N GLU A 53 -15.84 -2.44 -10.46
CA GLU A 53 -16.93 -1.89 -11.28
C GLU A 53 -17.12 -0.38 -11.05
N VAL A 54 -16.01 0.35 -10.97
CA VAL A 54 -15.99 1.81 -10.79
C VAL A 54 -15.58 2.47 -12.09
N GLU A 55 -16.42 3.35 -12.59
CA GLU A 55 -16.14 4.17 -13.77
C GLU A 55 -15.80 5.60 -13.33
N PRO A 56 -14.69 6.19 -13.82
CA PRO A 56 -14.39 7.59 -13.59
C PRO A 56 -15.46 8.49 -14.20
N THR A 57 -15.94 9.47 -13.44
CA THR A 57 -16.84 10.51 -13.95
C THR A 57 -16.05 11.57 -14.73
N HIS A 58 -14.86 11.88 -14.24
CA HIS A 58 -13.95 12.83 -14.86
C HIS A 58 -12.52 12.26 -14.89
N ILE A 59 -11.85 12.44 -16.02
CA ILE A 59 -10.43 12.12 -16.19
C ILE A 59 -9.70 13.43 -16.43
N LEU A 60 -8.82 13.82 -15.51
CA LEU A 60 -8.02 15.02 -15.61
C LEU A 60 -6.78 14.74 -16.48
N SER A 61 -6.70 15.36 -17.65
CA SER A 61 -5.55 15.19 -18.54
C SER A 61 -4.38 16.04 -18.06
N VAL A 62 -3.44 15.43 -17.36
CA VAL A 62 -2.24 16.10 -16.80
C VAL A 62 -0.97 15.92 -17.64
N ASP A 63 -1.03 15.11 -18.71
CA ASP A 63 0.11 14.71 -19.54
C ASP A 63 0.33 15.59 -20.81
N LEU A 64 -0.26 16.75 -20.85
CA LEU A 64 -0.09 17.65 -22.02
C LEU A 64 1.25 18.39 -21.94
N GLU A 65 2.34 17.75 -22.42
CA GLU A 65 3.73 18.22 -22.52
C GLU A 65 4.49 18.36 -21.18
N PRO A 66 5.83 18.45 -21.18
CA PRO A 66 6.64 18.64 -19.97
C PRO A 66 6.30 19.98 -19.31
N GLN A 67 5.31 19.98 -18.42
CA GLN A 67 4.86 21.15 -17.69
C GLN A 67 5.69 21.34 -16.43
N THR A 68 5.98 22.58 -16.11
CA THR A 68 6.48 22.90 -14.77
C THR A 68 5.39 22.58 -13.73
N LEU A 69 5.79 22.30 -12.49
CA LEU A 69 4.83 22.06 -11.40
C LEU A 69 3.81 23.21 -11.26
N ASN A 70 4.24 24.45 -11.52
CA ASN A 70 3.37 25.63 -11.48
C ASN A 70 2.27 25.58 -12.56
N GLN A 71 2.64 25.21 -13.79
CA GLN A 71 1.68 25.08 -14.89
C GLN A 71 0.67 23.95 -14.63
N LEU A 72 1.16 22.80 -14.19
CA LEU A 72 0.30 21.69 -13.78
C LEU A 72 -0.69 22.10 -12.67
N THR A 73 -0.18 22.79 -11.64
CA THR A 73 -1.00 23.25 -10.53
C THR A 73 -2.07 24.23 -11.00
N ALA A 74 -1.71 25.22 -11.81
CA ALA A 74 -2.65 26.20 -12.32
C ALA A 74 -3.74 25.59 -13.20
N TYR A 75 -3.36 24.68 -14.11
CA TYR A 75 -4.30 23.96 -14.95
C TYR A 75 -5.25 23.09 -14.13
N ALA A 76 -4.71 22.22 -13.28
CA ALA A 76 -5.50 21.31 -12.47
C ALA A 76 -6.44 22.06 -11.49
N LEU A 77 -5.97 23.16 -10.89
CA LEU A 77 -6.76 23.99 -10.00
C LEU A 77 -8.00 24.58 -10.72
N ASN A 78 -7.80 25.11 -11.91
CA ASN A 78 -8.90 25.68 -12.70
C ASN A 78 -9.91 24.61 -13.13
N GLU A 79 -9.45 23.48 -13.64
CA GLU A 79 -10.33 22.38 -14.04
C GLU A 79 -11.11 21.79 -12.86
N LEU A 80 -10.44 21.57 -11.74
CA LEU A 80 -11.10 21.07 -10.53
C LEU A 80 -12.11 22.05 -9.97
N ALA A 81 -11.80 23.35 -9.95
CA ALA A 81 -12.76 24.37 -9.56
C ALA A 81 -13.98 24.41 -10.47
N ARG A 82 -13.79 24.21 -11.79
CA ARG A 82 -14.87 24.13 -12.77
C ARG A 82 -15.75 22.89 -12.50
N ILE A 83 -15.13 21.73 -12.26
CA ILE A 83 -15.86 20.47 -11.96
C ILE A 83 -16.67 20.62 -10.66
N VAL A 84 -16.08 21.15 -9.60
CA VAL A 84 -16.73 21.37 -8.30
C VAL A 84 -18.01 22.19 -8.47
N LYS A 85 -17.94 23.29 -9.24
CA LYS A 85 -19.11 24.16 -9.52
C LYS A 85 -20.14 23.51 -10.43
N HIS A 86 -19.68 22.93 -11.55
CA HIS A 86 -20.57 22.33 -12.55
C HIS A 86 -21.34 21.14 -11.98
N GLU A 87 -20.65 20.26 -11.26
CA GLU A 87 -21.26 19.10 -10.64
C GLU A 87 -22.07 19.46 -9.38
N LYS A 88 -21.92 20.65 -8.84
CA LYS A 88 -22.51 21.07 -7.56
C LYS A 88 -22.13 20.09 -6.44
N ILE A 89 -20.83 19.96 -6.21
CA ILE A 89 -20.27 19.04 -5.22
C ILE A 89 -20.63 19.52 -3.81
N ASP A 90 -21.17 18.63 -2.99
CA ASP A 90 -21.52 18.91 -1.59
C ASP A 90 -20.34 18.70 -0.64
N THR A 91 -19.49 17.71 -0.91
CA THR A 91 -18.25 17.45 -0.17
C THR A 91 -17.22 16.77 -1.06
N THR A 92 -15.94 16.97 -0.74
CA THR A 92 -14.80 16.35 -1.46
C THR A 92 -14.06 15.41 -0.53
N PHE A 93 -13.80 14.20 -1.01
CA PHE A 93 -12.97 13.21 -0.35
C PHE A 93 -11.70 12.98 -1.18
N VAL A 94 -10.54 13.24 -0.59
CA VAL A 94 -9.24 13.02 -1.23
C VAL A 94 -8.51 11.87 -0.56
N CYS A 95 -7.85 11.02 -1.34
CA CYS A 95 -7.06 9.92 -0.85
C CYS A 95 -5.57 10.25 -0.98
N GLY A 96 -4.81 9.95 0.07
CA GLY A 96 -3.37 10.18 0.08
C GLY A 96 -2.94 11.65 0.19
N SER A 97 -1.67 11.90 -0.10
CA SER A 97 -1.01 13.21 0.02
C SER A 97 -0.35 13.62 -1.30
N THR A 98 -0.92 13.20 -2.41
CA THR A 98 -0.40 13.49 -3.74
C THR A 98 -0.65 14.94 -4.17
N LYS A 99 0.01 15.35 -5.25
CA LYS A 99 -0.16 16.70 -5.82
C LYS A 99 -1.63 16.96 -6.20
N ILE A 100 -2.26 15.97 -6.82
CA ILE A 100 -3.66 16.09 -7.27
C ILE A 100 -4.61 16.13 -6.07
N ALA A 101 -4.38 15.33 -5.03
CA ALA A 101 -5.14 15.38 -3.79
C ALA A 101 -5.07 16.78 -3.15
N PHE A 102 -3.86 17.38 -3.10
CA PHE A 102 -3.68 18.74 -2.61
C PHE A 102 -4.42 19.78 -3.45
N ILE A 103 -4.30 19.73 -4.77
CA ILE A 103 -4.93 20.70 -5.67
C ILE A 103 -6.47 20.55 -5.60
N ALA A 104 -6.98 19.33 -5.50
CA ALA A 104 -8.41 19.08 -5.35
C ALA A 104 -8.97 19.62 -4.02
N ALA A 105 -8.22 19.45 -2.94
CA ALA A 105 -8.56 20.03 -1.65
C ALA A 105 -8.60 21.56 -1.71
N LEU A 106 -7.59 22.18 -2.34
CA LEU A 106 -7.49 23.63 -2.50
C LEU A 106 -8.63 24.18 -3.38
N ALA A 107 -8.94 23.52 -4.50
CA ALA A 107 -10.05 23.88 -5.36
C ALA A 107 -11.39 23.83 -4.63
N SER A 108 -11.62 22.78 -3.85
CA SER A 108 -12.83 22.61 -3.03
C SER A 108 -12.93 23.69 -1.97
N TYR A 109 -11.84 23.95 -1.24
CA TYR A 109 -11.78 24.99 -0.22
C TYR A 109 -12.13 26.38 -0.79
N TYR A 110 -11.55 26.77 -1.93
CA TYR A 110 -11.84 28.05 -2.58
C TYR A 110 -13.30 28.17 -3.07
N ASN A 111 -13.99 27.06 -3.23
CA ASN A 111 -15.41 27.03 -3.60
C ASN A 111 -16.34 26.80 -2.39
N GLY A 112 -15.80 26.82 -1.15
CA GLY A 112 -16.60 26.64 0.06
C GLY A 112 -17.13 25.21 0.25
N VAL A 113 -16.51 24.21 -0.42
CA VAL A 113 -16.89 22.81 -0.31
C VAL A 113 -16.05 22.14 0.77
N PRO A 114 -16.66 21.47 1.76
CA PRO A 114 -15.95 20.71 2.78
C PRO A 114 -15.05 19.63 2.18
N VAL A 115 -13.87 19.41 2.78
CA VAL A 115 -12.91 18.41 2.32
C VAL A 115 -12.59 17.44 3.45
N THR A 116 -12.54 16.16 3.12
CA THR A 116 -12.07 15.08 4.00
C THR A 116 -10.93 14.36 3.32
N GLN A 117 -9.90 13.99 4.07
CA GLN A 117 -8.75 13.25 3.57
C GLN A 117 -8.65 11.87 4.23
N ALA A 118 -8.43 10.83 3.44
CA ALA A 118 -7.92 9.56 3.92
C ALA A 118 -6.39 9.55 3.78
N GLN A 119 -5.68 9.32 4.87
CA GLN A 119 -4.22 9.14 4.83
C GLN A 119 -3.91 7.70 4.38
N THR A 120 -2.98 7.55 3.46
CA THR A 120 -2.46 6.27 3.00
C THR A 120 -1.06 6.10 3.57
N GLY A 121 -0.92 5.44 4.73
CA GLY A 121 0.38 5.08 5.29
C GLY A 121 1.44 6.20 5.36
N GLU A 122 2.57 5.94 5.99
CA GLU A 122 3.70 6.88 5.99
C GLU A 122 4.30 6.97 4.57
N GLY A 123 3.85 7.95 3.81
CA GLY A 123 4.43 8.31 2.52
C GLY A 123 5.76 9.04 2.69
N GLU A 124 6.67 8.80 1.75
CA GLU A 124 8.03 9.32 1.67
C GLU A 124 8.17 10.83 1.92
N GLU A 125 9.36 11.28 2.31
CA GLU A 125 9.70 12.67 2.69
C GLU A 125 9.24 13.77 1.71
N SER A 126 9.07 13.48 0.42
CA SER A 126 8.52 14.44 -0.55
C SER A 126 7.01 14.64 -0.42
N ALA A 127 6.29 13.62 0.02
CA ALA A 127 4.87 13.70 0.36
C ALA A 127 4.65 14.42 1.70
N ALA A 128 5.62 14.40 2.60
CA ALA A 128 5.52 15.01 3.92
C ALA A 128 5.28 16.53 3.89
N PHE A 129 5.85 17.25 2.92
CA PHE A 129 5.61 18.70 2.79
C PHE A 129 4.21 19.00 2.24
N LEU A 130 3.79 18.29 1.19
CA LEU A 130 2.44 18.45 0.62
C LEU A 130 1.38 17.91 1.59
N GLY A 131 1.64 16.78 2.23
CA GLY A 131 0.78 16.21 3.27
C GLY A 131 0.57 17.16 4.44
N LYS A 132 1.63 17.74 4.98
CA LYS A 132 1.54 18.75 6.06
C LYS A 132 0.81 20.01 5.64
N SER A 133 1.00 20.47 4.41
CA SER A 133 0.29 21.65 3.88
C SER A 133 -1.19 21.35 3.68
N THR A 134 -1.53 20.16 3.18
CA THR A 134 -2.91 19.68 3.03
C THR A 134 -3.55 19.46 4.40
N GLU A 135 -2.84 18.86 5.34
CA GLU A 135 -3.27 18.69 6.74
C GLU A 135 -3.55 20.02 7.42
N ALA A 136 -2.68 21.03 7.23
CA ALA A 136 -2.89 22.35 7.81
C ALA A 136 -4.14 23.05 7.25
N LEU A 137 -4.44 22.86 5.95
CA LEU A 137 -5.67 23.36 5.32
C LEU A 137 -6.92 22.57 5.75
N MET A 138 -6.74 21.28 6.09
CA MET A 138 -7.82 20.37 6.40
C MET A 138 -7.84 19.88 7.85
N ALA A 139 -6.94 20.39 8.71
CA ALA A 139 -6.75 19.96 10.10
C ALA A 139 -8.04 19.76 10.93
N PRO A 140 -9.16 20.47 10.69
CA PRO A 140 -10.42 20.19 11.38
C PRO A 140 -11.16 18.95 10.84
N LEU A 141 -10.75 18.36 9.70
CA LEU A 141 -11.52 17.41 8.92
C LEU A 141 -10.83 16.05 8.74
N VAL A 142 -9.59 15.91 9.21
CA VAL A 142 -8.82 14.68 9.03
C VAL A 142 -9.34 13.59 9.97
N ALA A 143 -10.00 12.60 9.39
CA ALA A 143 -10.26 11.36 10.06
C ALA A 143 -9.33 10.28 9.47
N ASN A 144 -8.52 9.65 10.31
CA ASN A 144 -7.69 8.50 9.93
C ASN A 144 -8.58 7.27 9.70
N HIS A 145 -9.00 7.03 8.44
CA HIS A 145 -9.95 5.96 8.11
C HIS A 145 -9.41 4.97 7.05
N VAL A 146 -8.14 4.70 7.07
CA VAL A 146 -7.40 4.08 5.98
C VAL A 146 -7.64 2.58 5.77
N VAL A 147 -8.14 1.84 6.77
CA VAL A 147 -8.11 0.36 6.76
C VAL A 147 -9.28 -0.30 6.03
N LEU A 148 -10.42 0.34 5.97
CA LEU A 148 -11.71 -0.31 5.68
C LEU A 148 -11.94 -0.75 4.23
N GLY A 149 -11.32 -0.10 3.26
CA GLY A 149 -11.41 -0.54 1.87
C GLY A 149 -10.48 -1.72 1.55
N LEU A 150 -9.45 -1.91 2.37
CA LEU A 150 -8.38 -2.84 2.09
C LEU A 150 -8.78 -4.31 2.29
N GLU A 151 -9.66 -4.63 3.27
CA GLU A 151 -10.18 -5.99 3.45
C GLU A 151 -10.91 -6.48 2.19
N THR A 152 -11.89 -5.71 1.72
CA THR A 152 -12.63 -6.02 0.50
C THR A 152 -11.71 -6.10 -0.73
N ALA A 153 -10.67 -5.27 -0.76
CA ALA A 153 -9.69 -5.27 -1.83
C ALA A 153 -8.85 -6.55 -1.82
N LEU A 154 -8.42 -7.00 -0.65
CA LEU A 154 -7.65 -8.23 -0.48
C LEU A 154 -8.46 -9.47 -0.89
N GLU A 155 -9.74 -9.56 -0.47
CA GLU A 155 -10.63 -10.65 -0.87
C GLU A 155 -10.76 -10.72 -2.40
N LYS A 156 -11.05 -9.60 -3.05
CA LYS A 156 -11.18 -9.56 -4.51
C LYS A 156 -9.88 -9.86 -5.25
N ALA A 157 -8.74 -9.37 -4.78
CA ALA A 157 -7.45 -9.65 -5.40
C ALA A 157 -7.02 -11.11 -5.23
N ALA A 158 -7.34 -11.74 -4.10
CA ALA A 158 -7.04 -13.14 -3.85
C ALA A 158 -7.65 -14.07 -4.89
N ASP A 159 -8.88 -13.80 -5.31
CA ASP A 159 -9.60 -14.65 -6.26
C ASP A 159 -9.09 -14.51 -7.71
N GLN A 160 -8.68 -13.31 -8.11
CA GLN A 160 -8.35 -13.04 -9.51
C GLN A 160 -6.94 -13.41 -9.96
N TYR A 161 -5.94 -13.40 -9.05
CA TYR A 161 -4.52 -13.52 -9.40
C TYR A 161 -3.86 -14.82 -8.94
N VAL A 162 -4.64 -15.86 -8.66
CA VAL A 162 -4.16 -17.21 -8.27
C VAL A 162 -3.15 -17.79 -9.28
N HIS A 163 -3.29 -17.47 -10.57
CA HIS A 163 -2.51 -18.10 -11.65
C HIS A 163 -1.10 -17.50 -11.85
N ASN A 164 -0.75 -16.41 -11.17
CA ASN A 164 0.55 -15.76 -11.34
C ASN A 164 1.62 -16.20 -10.33
N MET A 165 1.30 -17.19 -9.49
CA MET A 165 2.29 -17.75 -8.56
C MET A 165 3.31 -18.60 -9.31
N PRO A 166 4.62 -18.45 -9.03
CA PRO A 166 5.66 -19.26 -9.70
C PRO A 166 5.73 -20.71 -9.25
N ILE A 167 4.75 -21.17 -8.47
CA ILE A 167 4.71 -22.48 -7.82
C ILE A 167 3.31 -23.10 -7.96
N ASP A 168 3.25 -24.38 -8.32
CA ASP A 168 1.98 -25.08 -8.53
C ASP A 168 1.27 -25.49 -7.23
N ASN A 169 1.99 -25.68 -6.13
CA ASN A 169 1.46 -26.23 -4.87
C ASN A 169 1.80 -25.31 -3.69
N TYR A 170 1.43 -24.03 -3.78
CA TYR A 170 1.74 -23.05 -2.74
C TYR A 170 1.06 -23.35 -1.39
N ASP A 171 -0.10 -24.01 -1.36
CA ASP A 171 -0.84 -24.36 -0.14
C ASP A 171 -0.09 -25.35 0.76
N THR A 172 0.89 -26.07 0.22
CA THR A 172 1.70 -27.05 0.97
C THR A 172 3.00 -26.46 1.51
N HIS A 173 3.29 -25.19 1.21
CA HIS A 173 4.54 -24.53 1.56
C HIS A 173 4.32 -23.29 2.42
N LYS A 174 5.32 -22.97 3.24
CA LYS A 174 5.38 -21.70 3.97
C LYS A 174 6.06 -20.66 3.09
N ILE A 175 5.29 -19.74 2.54
CA ILE A 175 5.78 -18.72 1.63
C ILE A 175 6.27 -17.51 2.43
N ILE A 176 7.53 -17.16 2.24
CA ILE A 176 8.12 -15.93 2.77
C ILE A 176 8.27 -14.93 1.62
N LEU A 177 7.51 -13.85 1.68
CA LEU A 177 7.62 -12.73 0.75
C LEU A 177 8.75 -11.79 1.22
N PHE A 178 9.84 -11.71 0.46
CA PHE A 178 10.94 -10.79 0.75
C PHE A 178 10.81 -9.54 -0.11
N ASP A 179 10.13 -8.54 0.42
CA ASP A 179 9.86 -7.25 -0.25
C ASP A 179 10.92 -6.22 0.18
N TYR A 180 11.87 -5.97 -0.73
CA TYR A 180 13.02 -5.11 -0.48
C TYR A 180 13.08 -3.95 -1.48
N GLN A 181 12.97 -2.71 -0.98
CA GLN A 181 12.98 -1.49 -1.80
C GLN A 181 14.37 -0.85 -1.95
N GLY A 182 15.31 -1.16 -1.05
CA GLY A 182 16.72 -0.81 -1.23
C GLY A 182 17.09 0.64 -0.93
N LYS A 183 16.62 1.21 0.16
CA LYS A 183 16.86 2.62 0.52
C LYS A 183 18.33 2.96 0.90
N SER A 184 19.14 2.01 1.40
CA SER A 184 20.53 2.27 1.81
C SER A 184 21.36 0.99 1.90
N ASN A 185 22.71 1.09 1.79
CA ASN A 185 23.65 -0.04 1.94
C ASN A 185 23.27 -1.34 1.22
N GLN A 186 22.69 -1.22 0.03
CA GLN A 186 22.04 -2.28 -0.73
C GLN A 186 22.84 -3.59 -0.82
N ARG A 187 24.15 -3.52 -1.14
CA ARG A 187 25.01 -4.72 -1.25
C ARG A 187 25.06 -5.52 0.06
N GLN A 188 25.32 -4.84 1.17
CA GLN A 188 25.52 -5.51 2.47
C GLN A 188 24.22 -6.13 2.99
N ILE A 189 23.10 -5.44 2.78
CA ILE A 189 21.77 -5.91 3.21
C ILE A 189 21.39 -7.14 2.42
N LEU A 190 21.46 -7.08 1.09
CA LEU A 190 21.14 -8.20 0.22
C LEU A 190 22.05 -9.40 0.47
N GLU A 191 23.37 -9.20 0.67
CA GLU A 191 24.31 -10.29 0.96
C GLU A 191 23.95 -11.03 2.24
N LYS A 192 23.66 -10.31 3.33
CA LYS A 192 23.25 -10.91 4.61
C LYS A 192 21.87 -11.59 4.51
N SER A 193 20.92 -10.97 3.83
CA SER A 193 19.59 -11.56 3.62
C SER A 193 19.68 -12.84 2.78
N PHE A 194 20.43 -12.83 1.67
CA PHE A 194 20.61 -14.01 0.84
C PHE A 194 21.35 -15.14 1.57
N GLN A 195 22.31 -14.81 2.45
CA GLN A 195 22.98 -15.82 3.30
C GLN A 195 21.99 -16.45 4.31
N ALA A 196 21.08 -15.65 4.89
CA ALA A 196 20.04 -16.18 5.77
C ALA A 196 19.04 -17.04 5.00
N ILE A 197 18.57 -16.56 3.84
CA ILE A 197 17.68 -17.29 2.95
C ILE A 197 18.27 -18.65 2.56
N LYS A 198 19.57 -18.67 2.17
CA LYS A 198 20.27 -19.91 1.86
C LYS A 198 20.26 -20.89 3.03
N GLN A 199 20.59 -20.41 4.24
CA GLN A 199 20.62 -21.27 5.44
C GLN A 199 19.23 -21.87 5.72
N ILE A 200 18.17 -21.06 5.66
CA ILE A 200 16.80 -21.52 5.89
C ILE A 200 16.38 -22.55 4.83
N THR A 201 16.62 -22.31 3.54
CA THR A 201 16.24 -23.23 2.46
C THR A 201 17.11 -24.50 2.42
N ASP A 202 18.33 -24.48 2.94
CA ASP A 202 19.15 -25.68 3.10
C ASP A 202 18.54 -26.65 4.13
N ILE A 203 17.89 -26.13 5.19
CA ILE A 203 17.34 -26.90 6.32
C ILE A 203 15.85 -27.23 6.12
N TYR A 204 15.03 -26.21 5.81
CA TYR A 204 13.57 -26.28 5.78
C TYR A 204 13.05 -26.39 4.34
N LYS A 205 12.69 -27.60 3.92
CA LYS A 205 12.28 -27.86 2.53
C LYS A 205 10.87 -27.35 2.20
N GLU A 206 10.04 -27.16 3.20
CA GLU A 206 8.71 -26.58 3.11
C GLU A 206 8.68 -25.05 3.00
N VAL A 207 9.84 -24.38 3.18
CA VAL A 207 9.92 -22.92 3.09
C VAL A 207 10.31 -22.48 1.69
N ILE A 208 9.55 -21.55 1.14
CA ILE A 208 9.79 -20.95 -0.18
C ILE A 208 9.93 -19.44 0.00
N PHE A 209 10.91 -18.85 -0.69
CA PHE A 209 11.08 -17.42 -0.78
C PHE A 209 10.65 -16.89 -2.13
N ILE A 210 9.78 -15.89 -2.11
CA ILE A 210 9.41 -15.10 -3.28
C ILE A 210 10.02 -13.71 -3.11
N ILE A 211 10.81 -13.28 -4.08
CA ILE A 211 11.60 -12.07 -4.03
C ILE A 211 11.23 -11.17 -5.21
N PRO A 212 10.26 -10.25 -5.05
CA PRO A 212 9.91 -9.27 -6.07
C PRO A 212 10.99 -8.18 -6.13
N ILE A 213 11.90 -8.30 -7.08
CA ILE A 213 13.03 -7.37 -7.18
C ILE A 213 13.45 -7.15 -8.65
N LYS A 214 13.87 -5.93 -8.96
CA LYS A 214 14.50 -5.65 -10.25
C LYS A 214 15.87 -6.33 -10.30
N LEU A 215 16.08 -7.22 -11.26
CA LEU A 215 17.33 -7.95 -11.46
C LEU A 215 18.41 -7.02 -12.01
N THR A 216 19.02 -6.23 -11.14
CA THR A 216 20.21 -5.43 -11.44
C THR A 216 21.46 -6.30 -11.47
N THR A 217 22.56 -5.79 -12.03
CA THR A 217 23.87 -6.48 -12.04
C THR A 217 24.29 -6.91 -10.62
N LEU A 218 24.07 -6.06 -9.62
CA LEU A 218 24.37 -6.36 -8.23
C LEU A 218 23.53 -7.52 -7.69
N VAL A 219 22.21 -7.50 -7.93
CA VAL A 219 21.30 -8.56 -7.47
C VAL A 219 21.68 -9.89 -8.11
N MET A 220 21.92 -9.89 -9.43
CA MET A 220 22.33 -11.08 -10.17
C MET A 220 23.68 -11.67 -9.69
N GLU A 221 24.67 -10.80 -9.44
CA GLU A 221 25.98 -11.19 -8.88
C GLU A 221 25.81 -11.91 -7.54
N LEU A 222 25.08 -11.28 -6.60
CA LEU A 222 24.87 -11.84 -5.26
C LEU A 222 24.00 -13.10 -5.28
N ALA A 223 22.95 -13.12 -6.07
CA ALA A 223 22.11 -14.31 -6.23
C ALA A 223 22.88 -15.50 -6.79
N ASN A 224 23.68 -15.29 -7.84
CA ASN A 224 24.52 -16.34 -8.41
C ASN A 224 25.61 -16.81 -7.45
N LYS A 225 26.18 -15.91 -6.64
CA LYS A 225 27.23 -16.23 -5.66
C LYS A 225 26.67 -17.02 -4.48
N ILE A 226 25.49 -16.65 -3.96
CA ILE A 226 25.02 -17.14 -2.65
C ILE A 226 23.89 -18.16 -2.81
N LEU A 227 22.94 -17.92 -3.72
CA LEU A 227 21.70 -18.69 -3.86
C LEU A 227 21.72 -19.69 -5.03
N LYS A 228 22.88 -19.87 -5.69
CA LYS A 228 23.02 -20.82 -6.79
C LYS A 228 22.58 -22.22 -6.38
N GLY A 229 21.63 -22.78 -7.11
CA GLY A 229 21.11 -24.14 -6.87
C GLY A 229 19.99 -24.23 -5.83
N GLN A 230 19.56 -23.12 -5.23
CA GLN A 230 18.40 -23.09 -4.34
C GLN A 230 17.11 -23.10 -5.15
N LYS A 231 16.41 -24.25 -5.16
CA LYS A 231 15.15 -24.44 -5.90
C LYS A 231 13.94 -23.78 -5.23
N GLN A 232 14.08 -23.36 -3.99
CA GLN A 232 13.03 -22.77 -3.15
C GLN A 232 13.05 -21.23 -3.19
N VAL A 233 13.89 -20.61 -4.02
CA VAL A 233 14.02 -19.17 -4.13
C VAL A 233 13.62 -18.70 -5.51
N TYR A 234 12.56 -17.93 -5.57
CA TYR A 234 11.99 -17.40 -6.79
C TYR A 234 12.16 -15.90 -6.88
N PHE A 235 12.92 -15.45 -7.86
CA PHE A 235 13.00 -14.04 -8.20
C PHE A 235 11.88 -13.72 -9.20
N VAL A 236 11.01 -12.81 -8.83
CA VAL A 236 9.92 -12.34 -9.68
C VAL A 236 10.13 -10.87 -10.04
N LYS A 237 9.49 -10.40 -11.11
CA LYS A 237 9.49 -8.98 -11.45
C LYS A 237 8.85 -8.18 -10.30
N PRO A 238 9.20 -6.88 -10.16
CA PRO A 238 8.46 -6.00 -9.26
C PRO A 238 6.96 -6.14 -9.50
N LEU A 239 6.23 -6.37 -8.42
CA LEU A 239 4.80 -6.64 -8.44
C LEU A 239 4.01 -5.33 -8.56
N ASN A 240 2.93 -5.36 -9.31
CA ASN A 240 1.93 -4.31 -9.22
C ASN A 240 1.05 -4.52 -7.97
N VAL A 241 0.18 -3.56 -7.67
CA VAL A 241 -0.64 -3.58 -6.45
C VAL A 241 -1.53 -4.82 -6.33
N LEU A 242 -2.10 -5.29 -7.43
CA LEU A 242 -2.98 -6.47 -7.45
C LEU A 242 -2.19 -7.77 -7.23
N GLU A 243 -1.06 -7.89 -7.92
CA GLU A 243 -0.12 -9.01 -7.73
C GLU A 243 0.42 -9.03 -6.30
N TYR A 244 0.83 -7.87 -5.77
CA TYR A 244 1.33 -7.76 -4.42
C TYR A 244 0.31 -8.22 -3.38
N GLN A 245 -0.94 -7.77 -3.49
CA GLN A 245 -2.02 -8.19 -2.61
C GLN A 245 -2.28 -9.71 -2.71
N SER A 246 -2.29 -10.25 -3.92
CA SER A 246 -2.44 -11.68 -4.14
C SER A 246 -1.32 -12.50 -3.50
N PHE A 247 -0.07 -12.03 -3.54
CA PHE A 247 1.04 -12.68 -2.83
C PHE A 247 0.92 -12.55 -1.32
N MET A 248 0.51 -11.38 -0.83
CA MET A 248 0.31 -11.15 0.61
C MET A 248 -0.74 -12.09 1.22
N THR A 249 -1.85 -12.36 0.52
CA THR A 249 -2.90 -13.27 1.03
C THR A 249 -2.44 -14.73 1.15
N ARG A 250 -1.35 -15.09 0.47
CA ARG A 250 -0.78 -16.45 0.47
C ARG A 250 0.53 -16.55 1.23
N ALA A 251 1.08 -15.43 1.65
CA ALA A 251 2.31 -15.41 2.41
C ALA A 251 2.08 -15.97 3.83
N TRP A 252 3.07 -16.69 4.33
CA TRP A 252 3.16 -17.10 5.72
C TRP A 252 3.93 -16.08 6.56
N LEU A 253 4.87 -15.35 5.94
CA LEU A 253 5.70 -14.32 6.57
C LEU A 253 6.08 -13.27 5.53
N VAL A 254 6.16 -12.01 5.93
CA VAL A 254 6.76 -10.94 5.14
C VAL A 254 8.08 -10.51 5.75
N MET A 255 9.11 -10.36 4.94
CA MET A 255 10.37 -9.71 5.28
C MET A 255 10.47 -8.44 4.44
N THR A 256 10.73 -7.29 5.05
CA THR A 256 10.76 -6.02 4.34
C THR A 256 11.73 -5.01 4.97
N ASP A 257 12.14 -3.98 4.22
CA ASP A 257 12.92 -2.84 4.71
C ASP A 257 12.07 -1.56 4.85
N HIS A 258 10.73 -1.69 4.78
CA HIS A 258 9.79 -0.58 4.86
C HIS A 258 8.52 -0.96 5.62
N TYR A 259 7.66 0.03 5.91
CA TYR A 259 6.45 -0.13 6.72
C TYR A 259 5.15 -0.25 5.91
N ASN A 260 5.20 -0.10 4.59
CA ASN A 260 4.02 0.01 3.73
C ASN A 260 3.10 -1.23 3.76
N SER A 261 3.67 -2.41 4.02
CA SER A 261 2.93 -3.67 4.09
C SER A 261 2.22 -3.94 5.42
N LEU A 262 2.55 -3.18 6.48
CA LEU A 262 2.06 -3.46 7.83
C LEU A 262 0.54 -3.43 7.96
N GLU A 263 -0.10 -2.48 7.30
CA GLU A 263 -1.54 -2.33 7.38
C GLU A 263 -2.27 -3.53 6.77
N MET A 264 -1.81 -3.97 5.60
CA MET A 264 -2.31 -5.17 4.93
C MET A 264 -2.01 -6.43 5.74
N ALA A 265 -0.79 -6.55 6.25
CA ALA A 265 -0.38 -7.66 7.09
C ALA A 265 -1.19 -7.75 8.39
N GLN A 266 -1.56 -6.60 8.98
CA GLN A 266 -2.41 -6.55 10.17
C GLN A 266 -3.81 -7.13 9.91
N ILE A 267 -4.42 -6.81 8.76
CA ILE A 267 -5.71 -7.35 8.35
C ILE A 267 -5.61 -8.87 8.15
N LEU A 268 -4.54 -9.31 7.48
CA LEU A 268 -4.30 -10.72 7.17
C LEU A 268 -3.80 -11.54 8.36
N GLN A 269 -3.55 -10.90 9.51
CA GLN A 269 -2.89 -11.54 10.68
C GLN A 269 -1.56 -12.21 10.27
N LEU A 270 -0.79 -11.53 9.46
CA LEU A 270 0.44 -12.00 8.84
C LEU A 270 1.65 -11.37 9.53
N PRO A 271 2.53 -12.14 10.19
CA PRO A 271 3.74 -11.60 10.79
C PRO A 271 4.64 -10.91 9.77
N VAL A 272 5.27 -9.79 10.20
CA VAL A 272 6.21 -9.02 9.38
C VAL A 272 7.52 -8.83 10.11
N LEU A 273 8.63 -9.20 9.49
CA LEU A 273 9.98 -8.85 9.95
C LEU A 273 10.44 -7.61 9.21
N ILE A 274 10.53 -6.50 9.94
CA ILE A 274 11.00 -5.22 9.42
C ILE A 274 12.50 -5.13 9.65
N MET A 275 13.26 -5.14 8.58
CA MET A 275 14.70 -5.09 8.64
C MET A 275 15.18 -3.64 8.67
N GLU A 276 15.75 -3.22 9.80
CA GLU A 276 16.29 -1.87 9.95
C GLU A 276 17.78 -1.86 10.31
N GLY A 277 18.42 -0.73 9.96
CA GLY A 277 19.77 -0.41 10.46
C GLY A 277 19.73 -0.06 11.97
N PRO A 278 20.90 0.22 12.58
CA PRO A 278 20.97 0.61 13.97
C PRO A 278 20.23 1.94 14.19
N ARG A 279 19.06 1.89 14.78
CA ARG A 279 18.32 3.07 15.30
C ARG A 279 18.72 3.40 16.73
N ASN A 280 18.59 4.68 17.09
CA ASN A 280 18.65 5.13 18.47
C ASN A 280 17.54 4.45 19.31
N LYS A 281 17.90 3.93 20.47
CA LYS A 281 17.13 3.02 21.34
C LYS A 281 15.82 3.53 21.94
N ASN A 282 15.20 4.60 21.45
CA ASN A 282 14.09 5.26 22.13
C ASN A 282 12.71 5.06 21.52
N SER A 283 12.52 4.24 20.50
CA SER A 283 11.20 3.91 20.01
C SER A 283 10.79 2.49 20.43
N HIS A 284 10.01 2.39 21.51
CA HIS A 284 9.14 1.24 21.77
C HIS A 284 7.92 1.33 20.85
N ASP A 285 8.16 1.47 19.56
CA ASP A 285 7.07 1.56 18.60
C ASP A 285 6.43 0.18 18.49
N ASN A 286 5.19 0.09 18.91
CA ASN A 286 4.37 -1.09 18.71
C ASN A 286 3.86 -1.08 17.27
N TYR A 287 4.34 -1.98 16.44
CA TYR A 287 3.95 -2.13 15.03
C TYR A 287 2.89 -3.23 14.80
N GLY A 288 2.14 -3.62 15.83
CA GLY A 288 1.18 -4.72 15.72
C GLY A 288 1.86 -6.02 15.32
N VAL A 289 1.51 -6.57 14.16
CA VAL A 289 2.13 -7.80 13.61
C VAL A 289 3.58 -7.61 13.15
N GLY A 290 4.08 -6.36 13.11
CA GLY A 290 5.45 -6.03 12.72
C GLY A 290 6.45 -6.22 13.85
N THR A 291 7.58 -6.82 13.55
CA THR A 291 8.72 -6.94 14.46
C THR A 291 9.96 -6.38 13.80
N VAL A 292 10.57 -5.38 14.41
CA VAL A 292 11.80 -4.76 13.91
C VAL A 292 13.01 -5.62 14.28
N ILE A 293 13.77 -6.01 13.27
CA ILE A 293 15.00 -6.77 13.40
C ILE A 293 16.18 -6.05 12.74
N ARG A 294 17.41 -6.35 13.16
CA ARG A 294 18.57 -5.77 12.50
C ARG A 294 18.88 -6.49 11.19
N PHE A 295 19.50 -5.79 10.26
CA PHE A 295 20.12 -6.38 9.05
C PHE A 295 21.27 -7.32 9.42
N SER A 296 20.97 -8.49 9.94
CA SER A 296 21.95 -9.49 10.37
C SER A 296 21.51 -10.87 9.93
N LYS A 297 22.40 -11.61 9.27
CA LYS A 297 22.13 -13.01 8.93
C LYS A 297 21.63 -13.80 10.13
N VAL A 298 22.29 -13.65 11.28
CA VAL A 298 21.94 -14.36 12.51
C VAL A 298 20.52 -14.04 12.96
N GLN A 299 20.18 -12.75 13.08
CA GLN A 299 18.84 -12.37 13.53
C GLN A 299 17.75 -12.79 12.56
N ILE A 300 17.97 -12.62 11.25
CA ILE A 300 16.98 -13.07 10.25
C ILE A 300 16.73 -14.58 10.40
N THR A 301 17.79 -15.37 10.50
CA THR A 301 17.70 -16.82 10.66
C THR A 301 16.99 -17.21 11.96
N GLU A 302 17.43 -16.66 13.11
CA GLU A 302 16.84 -16.94 14.43
C GLU A 302 15.34 -16.62 14.49
N TRP A 303 14.91 -15.48 13.94
CA TRP A 303 13.52 -15.11 13.93
C TRP A 303 12.67 -16.03 13.05
N ILE A 304 13.15 -16.36 11.84
CA ILE A 304 12.42 -17.29 10.96
C ILE A 304 12.35 -18.68 11.60
N GLU A 305 13.45 -19.21 12.15
CA GLU A 305 13.48 -20.50 12.82
C GLU A 305 12.54 -20.55 14.03
N ARG A 306 12.54 -19.50 14.85
CA ARG A 306 11.61 -19.42 15.98
C ARG A 306 10.14 -19.44 15.55
N LEU A 307 9.80 -18.68 14.51
CA LEU A 307 8.45 -18.69 13.93
C LEU A 307 8.06 -20.05 13.33
N LEU A 308 9.04 -20.77 12.76
CA LEU A 308 8.82 -22.11 12.19
C LEU A 308 8.60 -23.18 13.26
N MET A 309 9.36 -23.13 14.36
CA MET A 309 9.39 -24.14 15.39
C MET A 309 8.33 -23.95 16.48
N ASP A 310 7.88 -22.73 16.73
CA ASP A 310 6.92 -22.36 17.78
C ASP A 310 5.67 -21.74 17.17
N SER A 311 4.65 -22.58 16.94
CA SER A 311 3.38 -22.13 16.40
C SER A 311 2.63 -21.19 17.35
N GLY A 312 2.81 -21.33 18.68
CA GLY A 312 2.23 -20.42 19.67
C GLY A 312 2.85 -19.02 19.58
N PHE A 313 4.15 -18.95 19.37
CA PHE A 313 4.85 -17.69 19.14
C PHE A 313 4.45 -17.03 17.82
N TYR A 314 4.27 -17.82 16.76
CA TYR A 314 3.74 -17.33 15.50
C TYR A 314 2.36 -16.68 15.68
N GLU A 315 1.42 -17.39 16.32
CA GLU A 315 0.07 -16.91 16.61
C GLU A 315 0.07 -15.67 17.51
N GLU A 316 0.95 -15.61 18.50
CA GLU A 316 1.12 -14.43 19.35
C GLU A 316 1.45 -13.19 18.52
N ILE A 317 2.40 -13.29 17.57
CA ILE A 317 2.78 -12.16 16.70
C ILE A 317 1.66 -11.84 15.71
N ALA A 318 1.09 -12.85 15.08
CA ALA A 318 0.04 -12.70 14.07
C ALA A 318 -1.22 -11.99 14.62
N ARG A 319 -1.49 -12.16 15.91
CA ARG A 319 -2.67 -11.57 16.58
C ARG A 319 -2.38 -10.31 17.39
N ARG A 320 -1.17 -9.76 17.33
CA ARG A 320 -0.86 -8.52 18.04
C ARG A 320 -1.75 -7.38 17.53
N PRO A 321 -2.42 -6.64 18.44
CA PRO A 321 -3.27 -5.55 18.04
C PRO A 321 -2.44 -4.39 17.46
N SER A 322 -2.96 -3.75 16.43
CA SER A 322 -2.40 -2.50 15.92
C SER A 322 -2.53 -1.41 16.98
N PRO A 323 -1.48 -0.62 17.25
CA PRO A 323 -1.52 0.43 18.27
C PRO A 323 -2.49 1.57 17.94
N ASN A 324 -2.91 1.68 16.70
CA ASN A 324 -3.51 2.88 16.14
C ASN A 324 -4.96 2.76 15.70
N LYS A 325 -5.85 1.86 16.23
CA LYS A 325 -7.21 1.89 15.67
C LYS A 325 -8.37 1.44 16.53
N LYS A 326 -9.33 2.36 16.61
CA LYS A 326 -10.76 2.03 16.51
C LYS A 326 -11.05 1.76 15.03
N ILE A 327 -11.33 0.52 14.68
CA ILE A 327 -11.85 0.14 13.36
C ILE A 327 -13.26 0.72 13.28
N GLN A 328 -13.47 1.74 12.45
CA GLN A 328 -14.80 2.22 12.10
C GLN A 328 -15.25 1.47 10.85
N THR A 329 -16.53 1.16 10.73
CA THR A 329 -17.08 0.60 9.50
C THR A 329 -17.04 1.65 8.36
N ILE A 330 -17.06 1.21 7.11
CA ILE A 330 -17.13 2.13 5.96
C ILE A 330 -18.36 3.04 6.10
N GLU A 331 -19.47 2.52 6.60
CA GLU A 331 -20.70 3.25 6.88
C GLU A 331 -20.49 4.38 7.89
N GLU A 332 -19.94 4.07 9.06
CA GLU A 332 -19.63 5.06 10.11
C GLU A 332 -18.70 6.15 9.60
N MET A 333 -17.71 5.75 8.80
CA MET A 333 -16.81 6.68 8.15
C MET A 333 -17.58 7.62 7.21
N ILE A 334 -18.38 7.08 6.29
CA ILE A 334 -19.18 7.86 5.34
C ILE A 334 -20.07 8.84 6.09
N GLU A 335 -20.77 8.39 7.12
CA GLU A 335 -21.62 9.24 7.94
C GLU A 335 -20.85 10.39 8.60
N SER A 336 -19.65 10.11 9.08
CA SER A 336 -18.82 11.11 9.76
C SER A 336 -18.40 12.30 8.88
N PHE A 337 -18.25 12.10 7.57
CA PHE A 337 -17.85 13.18 6.65
C PHE A 337 -19.00 13.73 5.81
N VAL A 338 -20.12 13.02 5.70
CA VAL A 338 -21.28 13.49 4.93
C VAL A 338 -22.26 14.32 5.81
N GLN A 339 -22.26 14.10 7.13
CA GLN A 339 -23.13 14.84 8.05
C GLN A 339 -22.58 16.23 8.42
N LYS A 340 -21.32 16.49 8.12
CA LYS A 340 -20.70 17.81 8.29
C LYS A 340 -20.88 18.68 7.06
#